data_5d5bf78b90f887f713d26d68e79482a5
#
_entry.id   5d5bf78b90f887f713d26d68e79482a5
#
_cell.length_a   1.000
_cell.length_b   1.000
_cell.length_c   1.000
_cell.angle_alpha   90.00
_cell.angle_beta   90.00
_cell.angle_gamma   90.00
#
_symmetry.space_group_name_H-M   'P 1'
#
loop_
_entity.id
_entity.type
_entity.pdbx_description
1 polymer ?
#
loop_
_entity_poly.entity_id
_entity_poly.type
_entity_poly.pdbx_seq_one_letter_code
_entity_poly.pdbx_strand_id
1 'polypeptide(L)'
;TTVHRQNRIINNIILETTLDITPKTIVGFENHGGRTYSNYTPLGNVLVGKGNNDTDGVEGVVYKNYIGTYLHGPILPKNPHVADYLILKALQNKYEVESLEKLDDTIEYLAHEKFLKLYNK
;
A
#
# COMPACT_ATOMS: atom_id res chain seq x y z
N THR A 1 -5.97 14.77 -10.44
CA THR A 1 -5.09 15.23 -11.55
C THR A 1 -3.72 14.65 -11.37
N THR A 2 -3.14 14.12 -12.44
CA THR A 2 -1.75 13.65 -12.47
C THR A 2 -0.95 14.48 -13.47
N VAL A 3 0.21 14.99 -13.04
CA VAL A 3 1.15 15.72 -13.88
C VAL A 3 2.48 14.99 -13.93
N HIS A 4 3.14 14.99 -15.08
CA HIS A 4 4.46 14.41 -15.23
C HIS A 4 5.55 15.38 -14.75
N ARG A 5 6.59 14.85 -14.08
CA ARG A 5 7.80 15.57 -13.72
C ARG A 5 9.03 14.81 -14.21
N GLN A 6 10.05 15.54 -14.63
CA GLN A 6 11.31 14.95 -15.12
C GLN A 6 12.05 14.19 -14.01
N ASN A 7 12.08 14.75 -12.79
CA ASN A 7 12.68 14.10 -11.64
C ASN A 7 11.77 12.99 -11.14
N ARG A 8 12.18 11.74 -11.33
CA ARG A 8 11.46 10.57 -10.82
C ARG A 8 11.60 10.48 -9.30
N ILE A 9 10.54 9.98 -8.67
CA ILE A 9 10.60 9.50 -7.30
C ILE A 9 11.04 8.04 -7.36
N ILE A 10 12.14 7.69 -6.67
CA ILE A 10 12.70 6.34 -6.61
C ILE A 10 13.15 6.12 -5.16
N ASN A 11 12.34 5.46 -4.36
CA ASN A 11 12.60 5.24 -2.94
C ASN A 11 11.93 3.96 -2.44
N ASN A 12 12.39 3.48 -1.29
CA ASN A 12 11.56 2.64 -0.43
C ASN A 12 10.46 3.49 0.19
N ILE A 13 9.30 2.89 0.42
CA ILE A 13 8.15 3.56 1.01
C ILE A 13 7.52 2.72 2.10
N ILE A 14 7.12 3.37 3.19
CA ILE A 14 6.32 2.79 4.27
C ILE A 14 5.12 3.69 4.48
N LEU A 15 3.94 3.09 4.50
CA LEU A 15 2.68 3.77 4.76
C LEU A 15 2.07 3.29 6.08
N GLU A 16 1.37 4.20 6.75
CA GLU A 16 0.31 3.85 7.69
C GLU A 16 -1.02 3.83 6.93
N THR A 17 -1.58 2.63 6.73
CA THR A 17 -2.76 2.46 5.85
C THR A 17 -4.05 2.94 6.48
N THR A 18 -4.92 3.51 5.64
CA THR A 18 -6.30 3.87 5.99
C THR A 18 -7.26 2.67 5.94
N LEU A 19 -6.84 1.55 5.35
CA LEU A 19 -7.64 0.32 5.28
C LEU A 19 -7.85 -0.26 6.68
N ASP A 20 -8.98 -0.93 6.87
CA ASP A 20 -9.25 -1.67 8.11
C ASP A 20 -8.60 -3.06 8.07
N ILE A 21 -7.29 -3.07 8.21
CA ILE A 21 -6.44 -4.26 8.20
C ILE A 21 -5.36 -4.18 9.29
N THR A 22 -4.76 -5.30 9.62
CA THR A 22 -3.64 -5.43 10.56
C THR A 22 -2.57 -6.34 9.96
N PRO A 23 -1.28 -5.96 10.00
CA PRO A 23 -0.72 -4.72 10.55
C PRO A 23 -1.16 -3.45 9.80
N LYS A 24 -1.03 -2.29 10.46
CA LYS A 24 -1.38 -0.98 9.86
C LYS A 24 -0.33 -0.45 8.90
N THR A 25 0.79 -1.13 8.72
CA THR A 25 1.86 -0.72 7.81
C THR A 25 1.76 -1.43 6.47
N ILE A 26 2.01 -0.69 5.38
CA ILE A 26 2.24 -1.23 4.04
C ILE A 26 3.64 -0.84 3.63
N VAL A 27 4.44 -1.80 3.16
CA VAL A 27 5.81 -1.57 2.72
C VAL A 27 5.95 -1.82 1.22
N GLY A 28 6.80 -1.05 0.57
CA GLY A 28 6.98 -1.18 -0.88
C GLY A 28 8.11 -0.32 -1.41
N PHE A 29 8.09 -0.15 -2.72
CA PHE A 29 9.03 0.65 -3.47
C PHE A 29 8.27 1.57 -4.41
N GLU A 30 8.67 2.82 -4.50
CA GLU A 30 8.11 3.80 -5.43
C GLU A 30 9.10 4.13 -6.55
N ASN A 31 8.62 4.12 -7.79
CA ASN A 31 9.40 4.50 -8.97
C ASN A 31 8.49 5.10 -10.03
N HIS A 32 8.23 6.39 -9.92
CA HIS A 32 7.33 7.07 -10.84
C HIS A 32 7.75 8.50 -11.16
N GLY A 33 7.38 8.97 -12.36
CA GLY A 33 7.52 10.36 -12.80
C GLY A 33 6.23 11.18 -12.62
N GLY A 34 5.11 10.53 -12.38
CA GLY A 34 3.83 11.19 -12.11
C GLY A 34 3.80 11.83 -10.73
N ARG A 35 3.06 12.93 -10.62
CA ARG A 35 2.66 13.55 -9.36
C ARG A 35 1.15 13.64 -9.37
N THR A 36 0.51 12.86 -8.50
CA THR A 36 -0.94 12.78 -8.41
C THR A 36 -1.45 13.62 -7.25
N TYR A 37 -2.45 14.44 -7.54
CA TYR A 37 -3.17 15.26 -6.58
C TYR A 37 -4.62 14.78 -6.56
N SER A 38 -5.11 14.36 -5.41
CA SER A 38 -6.43 13.76 -5.25
C SER A 38 -7.10 14.22 -3.98
N ASN A 39 -8.43 14.37 -4.02
CA ASN A 39 -9.27 14.62 -2.84
C ASN A 39 -9.95 13.34 -2.33
N TYR A 40 -9.66 12.19 -2.93
CA TYR A 40 -10.16 10.90 -2.42
C TYR A 40 -9.35 10.46 -1.21
N THR A 41 -9.92 9.54 -0.44
CA THR A 41 -9.23 8.90 0.68
C THR A 41 -7.93 8.26 0.18
N PRO A 42 -6.78 8.56 0.77
CA PRO A 42 -5.52 7.92 0.38
C PRO A 42 -5.49 6.46 0.84
N LEU A 43 -4.65 5.65 0.20
CA LEU A 43 -4.33 4.29 0.69
C LEU A 43 -3.62 4.34 2.05
N GLY A 44 -2.80 5.36 2.27
CA GLY A 44 -2.14 5.57 3.55
C GLY A 44 -1.39 6.90 3.65
N ASN A 45 -1.01 7.20 4.89
CA ASN A 45 -0.10 8.29 5.22
C ASN A 45 1.35 7.81 5.04
N VAL A 46 2.20 8.62 4.45
CA VAL A 46 3.60 8.29 4.22
C VAL A 46 4.39 8.45 5.53
N LEU A 47 4.97 7.35 6.01
CA LEU A 47 5.90 7.35 7.14
C LEU A 47 7.35 7.47 6.66
N VAL A 48 7.66 6.82 5.53
CA VAL A 48 8.96 6.86 4.83
C VAL A 48 8.67 6.90 3.34
N GLY A 49 9.38 7.72 2.58
CA GLY A 49 9.19 7.87 1.14
C GLY A 49 8.60 9.22 0.76
N LYS A 50 8.03 9.30 -0.43
CA LYS A 50 7.54 10.54 -1.05
C LYS A 50 6.03 10.52 -1.38
N GLY A 51 5.48 9.34 -1.66
CA GLY A 51 4.07 9.16 -1.96
C GLY A 51 3.63 9.76 -3.30
N ASN A 52 2.37 10.16 -3.36
CA ASN A 52 1.72 10.60 -4.59
C ASN A 52 2.42 11.76 -5.32
N ASN A 53 3.01 12.71 -4.58
CA ASN A 53 3.50 13.95 -5.18
C ASN A 53 4.67 14.63 -4.44
N ASP A 54 5.21 14.01 -3.39
CA ASP A 54 6.32 14.53 -2.56
C ASP A 54 5.95 15.76 -1.72
N THR A 55 4.67 16.10 -1.57
CA THR A 55 4.26 17.33 -0.88
C THR A 55 3.12 17.15 0.12
N ASP A 56 2.16 16.27 -0.16
CA ASP A 56 0.96 16.11 0.67
C ASP A 56 1.07 15.01 1.73
N GLY A 57 2.16 14.23 1.73
CA GLY A 57 2.41 13.21 2.75
C GLY A 57 1.50 11.98 2.66
N VAL A 58 0.81 11.79 1.53
CA VAL A 58 -0.09 10.65 1.33
C VAL A 58 0.28 9.85 0.07
N GLU A 59 -0.14 8.59 0.05
CA GLU A 59 0.05 7.71 -1.10
C GLU A 59 -1.25 6.97 -1.43
N GLY A 60 -1.43 6.77 -2.74
CA GLY A 60 -2.53 6.02 -3.31
C GLY A 60 -3.88 6.72 -3.23
N VAL A 61 -4.89 5.98 -3.62
CA VAL A 61 -6.30 6.39 -3.55
C VAL A 61 -7.16 5.17 -3.29
N VAL A 62 -8.17 5.35 -2.45
CA VAL A 62 -9.21 4.35 -2.18
C VAL A 62 -10.55 4.98 -2.51
N TYR A 63 -11.29 4.35 -3.41
CA TYR A 63 -12.65 4.78 -3.77
C TYR A 63 -13.53 3.54 -3.98
N LYS A 64 -14.49 3.32 -3.10
CA LYS A 64 -15.31 2.09 -3.07
C LYS A 64 -14.40 0.84 -3.02
N ASN A 65 -14.47 -0.03 -4.04
CA ASN A 65 -13.63 -1.22 -4.18
C ASN A 65 -12.39 -1.00 -5.07
N TYR A 66 -12.12 0.24 -5.45
CA TYR A 66 -10.96 0.62 -6.25
C TYR A 66 -9.82 1.08 -5.37
N ILE A 67 -8.63 0.56 -5.61
CA ILE A 67 -7.38 1.00 -5.00
C ILE A 67 -6.39 1.33 -6.12
N GLY A 68 -5.92 2.56 -6.16
CA GLY A 68 -4.83 2.99 -7.02
C GLY A 68 -3.60 3.29 -6.18
N THR A 69 -2.41 2.88 -6.64
CA THR A 69 -1.17 3.07 -5.90
C THR A 69 0.03 3.13 -6.83
N TYR A 70 1.07 3.85 -6.42
CA TYR A 70 2.39 3.83 -7.05
C TYR A 70 3.35 2.79 -6.45
N LEU A 71 2.89 2.02 -5.44
CA LEU A 71 3.75 1.02 -4.80
C LEU A 71 4.06 -0.15 -5.75
N HIS A 72 5.32 -0.50 -5.74
CA HIS A 72 5.89 -1.63 -6.46
C HIS A 72 6.60 -2.60 -5.51
N GLY A 73 7.23 -3.58 -6.11
CA GLY A 73 8.31 -4.25 -5.58
C GLY A 73 8.28 -5.56 -4.84
N PRO A 74 7.51 -6.51 -5.26
CA PRO A 74 6.08 -6.63 -5.47
C PRO A 74 5.30 -6.31 -4.19
N ILE A 75 4.18 -5.61 -4.31
CA ILE A 75 3.45 -5.12 -3.13
C ILE A 75 2.83 -6.26 -2.32
N LEU A 76 2.16 -7.23 -2.96
CA LEU A 76 1.37 -8.24 -2.26
C LEU A 76 2.21 -9.23 -1.45
N PRO A 77 3.31 -9.82 -1.98
CA PRO A 77 4.15 -10.73 -1.20
C PRO A 77 4.82 -10.12 0.04
N LYS A 78 4.96 -8.80 0.09
CA LYS A 78 5.49 -8.11 1.28
C LYS A 78 4.39 -7.63 2.23
N ASN A 79 3.15 -7.73 1.80
CA ASN A 79 1.97 -7.25 2.54
C ASN A 79 0.83 -8.26 2.40
N PRO A 80 0.95 -9.48 2.97
CA PRO A 80 -0.07 -10.52 2.81
C PRO A 80 -1.44 -10.07 3.32
N HIS A 81 -1.51 -9.25 4.36
CA HIS A 81 -2.75 -8.65 4.86
C HIS A 81 -3.46 -7.76 3.83
N VAL A 82 -2.72 -7.13 2.91
CA VAL A 82 -3.32 -6.37 1.78
C VAL A 82 -3.87 -7.33 0.73
N ALA A 83 -3.16 -8.43 0.46
CA ALA A 83 -3.63 -9.48 -0.45
C ALA A 83 -4.93 -10.10 0.06
N ASP A 84 -4.97 -10.48 1.34
CA ASP A 84 -6.17 -11.02 1.99
C ASP A 84 -7.34 -10.05 1.94
N TYR A 85 -7.09 -8.77 2.23
CA TYR A 85 -8.12 -7.73 2.12
C TYR A 85 -8.73 -7.68 0.73
N LEU A 86 -7.91 -7.67 -0.33
CA LEU A 86 -8.38 -7.60 -1.71
C LEU A 86 -9.20 -8.85 -2.10
N ILE A 87 -8.71 -10.03 -1.73
CA ILE A 87 -9.38 -11.30 -2.01
C ILE A 87 -10.72 -11.35 -1.26
N LEU A 88 -10.72 -11.03 0.04
CA LEU A 88 -11.94 -11.04 0.85
C LEU A 88 -12.99 -10.06 0.28
N LYS A 89 -12.58 -8.84 -0.08
CA LYS A 89 -13.51 -7.86 -0.70
C LYS A 89 -14.06 -8.34 -2.03
N ALA A 90 -13.24 -8.97 -2.87
CA ALA A 90 -13.70 -9.55 -4.13
C ALA A 90 -14.72 -10.68 -3.93
N LEU A 91 -14.47 -11.56 -2.96
CA LEU A 91 -15.40 -12.65 -2.62
C LEU A 91 -16.69 -12.13 -2.00
N GLN A 92 -16.61 -11.19 -1.06
CA GLN A 92 -17.79 -10.56 -0.43
C GLN A 92 -18.68 -9.83 -1.43
N ASN A 93 -18.11 -9.30 -2.51
CA ASN A 93 -18.90 -8.65 -3.57
C ASN A 93 -19.76 -9.61 -4.38
N LYS A 94 -19.47 -10.90 -4.35
CA LYS A 94 -20.15 -11.92 -5.14
C LYS A 94 -20.75 -13.06 -4.32
N TYR A 95 -20.20 -13.34 -3.15
CA TYR A 95 -20.56 -14.47 -2.30
C TYR A 95 -20.74 -14.02 -0.85
N GLU A 96 -21.50 -14.78 -0.06
CA GLU A 96 -21.65 -14.58 1.39
C GLU A 96 -20.44 -15.19 2.14
N VAL A 97 -19.26 -14.53 2.03
CA VAL A 97 -18.02 -14.95 2.70
C VAL A 97 -17.68 -13.95 3.80
N GLU A 98 -17.54 -14.42 5.03
CA GLU A 98 -17.21 -13.57 6.18
C GLU A 98 -15.70 -13.44 6.41
N SER A 99 -14.93 -14.50 6.13
CA SER A 99 -13.48 -14.54 6.35
C SER A 99 -12.79 -15.48 5.36
N LEU A 100 -11.49 -15.32 5.23
CA LEU A 100 -10.62 -16.25 4.49
C LEU A 100 -10.08 -17.34 5.42
N GLU A 101 -9.76 -18.50 4.85
CA GLU A 101 -8.94 -19.51 5.52
C GLU A 101 -7.53 -18.95 5.74
N LYS A 102 -6.99 -19.17 6.94
CA LYS A 102 -5.63 -18.71 7.26
C LYS A 102 -4.59 -19.54 6.53
N LEU A 103 -3.69 -18.86 5.84
CA LEU A 103 -2.48 -19.45 5.27
C LEU A 103 -1.29 -19.22 6.21
N ASP A 104 -0.20 -19.94 5.95
CA ASP A 104 1.08 -19.71 6.63
C ASP A 104 1.87 -18.62 5.91
N ASP A 105 1.67 -17.38 6.31
CA ASP A 105 2.36 -16.19 5.80
C ASP A 105 3.60 -15.81 6.64
N THR A 106 4.18 -16.75 7.36
CA THR A 106 5.31 -16.48 8.27
C THR A 106 6.49 -15.83 7.55
N ILE A 107 6.82 -16.30 6.34
CA ILE A 107 7.96 -15.78 5.55
C ILE A 107 7.63 -14.38 5.04
N GLU A 108 6.41 -14.14 4.58
CA GLU A 108 5.93 -12.86 4.07
C GLU A 108 5.95 -11.79 5.16
N TYR A 109 5.44 -12.11 6.36
CA TYR A 109 5.49 -11.19 7.51
C TYR A 109 6.92 -10.97 8.01
N LEU A 110 7.79 -11.98 7.96
CA LEU A 110 9.20 -11.81 8.29
C LEU A 110 9.89 -10.82 7.32
N ALA A 111 9.56 -10.89 6.02
CA ALA A 111 10.06 -9.94 5.04
C ALA A 111 9.54 -8.52 5.29
N HIS A 112 8.25 -8.38 5.61
CA HIS A 112 7.63 -7.11 6.00
C HIS A 112 8.33 -6.48 7.21
N GLU A 113 8.49 -7.24 8.28
CA GLU A 113 9.15 -6.78 9.51
C GLU A 113 10.61 -6.41 9.30
N LYS A 114 11.36 -7.19 8.52
CA LYS A 114 12.74 -6.86 8.17
C LYS A 114 12.83 -5.53 7.43
N PHE A 115 11.87 -5.27 6.55
CA PHE A 115 11.81 -4.00 5.83
C PHE A 115 11.57 -2.83 6.81
N LEU A 116 10.63 -2.96 7.74
CA LEU A 116 10.37 -1.95 8.77
C LEU A 116 11.60 -1.66 9.63
N LYS A 117 12.35 -2.70 10.02
CA LYS A 117 13.58 -2.57 10.85
C LYS A 117 14.69 -1.78 10.18
N LEU A 118 14.70 -1.63 8.85
CA LEU A 118 15.67 -0.77 8.16
C LEU A 118 15.50 0.72 8.51
N TYR A 119 14.30 1.11 8.96
CA TYR A 119 13.93 2.51 9.22
C TYR A 119 13.63 2.81 10.69
N ASN A 120 13.42 1.79 11.50
CA ASN A 120 13.31 1.91 12.96
C ASN A 120 14.72 1.84 13.57
N LYS A 121 15.39 2.97 13.66
CA LYS A 121 16.63 3.13 14.40
C LYS A 121 16.36 3.69 15.79
#